data_496d4857ba98b797143561d77b8999d6
#
_entry.id   496d4857ba98b797143561d77b8999d6
#
_cell.length_a   1.000
_cell.length_b   1.000
_cell.length_c   1.000
_cell.angle_alpha   90.00
_cell.angle_beta   90.00
_cell.angle_gamma   90.00
#
_symmetry.space_group_name_H-M   'P 1'
#
loop_
_entity.id
_entity.type
_entity.pdbx_description
1 polymer ?
#
loop_
_entity_poly.entity_id
_entity_poly.type
_entity_poly.pdbx_seq_one_letter_code
_entity_poly.pdbx_strand_id
1 'polypeptide(L)'
;MTVLKGGSIKGDGDIRITNGSAGCKNYNAGNINCSVLDFNGGVGEFYNYGELELDKYMASTNGMMLVNHGFIGAEDIEGNNNTSIKNGCHIKVENKFQFGELLMGHTSEAICGELSRNGSNGKIEMEAQSMLVCEKADLCKYILGPTVGKALLKIDEIVGNVSELPYSDFKITNNIICEIKDQTSHGTAQWEWSAFDWLVYKGLQNSATYCNPGKADFLLPADEDKNGCIREGYDSDDNPDDVEIRNAVYSYAFEDNYPKAGDYDFNDIVLNVTLPTAGNEVKELKYTVDLRAVGAVKQLGAGLRILGINKSNVEAVDFGAGATQRAGSLSASRIFENASYETNGSELVIPLFGDAHYVYGYTGTQRPMLNTGNASTSLTDVYTLEMTVKLKNAVSIPSVTNNLDFFIAYQGTGEKRTEVHLNQFNSATANGQLADSNVLEVIKAVNNTWALCVPDKFAYPKERTVITEAYGKFADWAHDQSTNTDWYVTSSNSDKVINY
;
A
#
# COMPACT_ATOMS: atom_id res chain seq x y z
N MET A 1 26.38 -9.62 8.64
CA MET A 1 26.01 -8.89 9.88
C MET A 1 24.53 -9.00 10.10
N THR A 2 24.07 -9.16 11.34
CA THR A 2 22.63 -9.15 11.67
C THR A 2 22.45 -8.42 13.00
N VAL A 3 21.61 -7.36 12.98
CA VAL A 3 21.16 -6.66 14.18
C VAL A 3 19.69 -6.99 14.39
N LEU A 4 19.34 -7.59 15.51
CA LEU A 4 17.98 -8.01 15.81
C LEU A 4 17.13 -6.84 16.34
N LYS A 5 15.82 -6.98 16.29
CA LYS A 5 14.88 -6.01 16.87
C LYS A 5 15.22 -5.75 18.34
N GLY A 6 15.34 -4.48 18.71
CA GLY A 6 15.80 -4.04 20.04
C GLY A 6 17.31 -4.08 20.25
N GLY A 7 18.09 -4.65 19.31
CA GLY A 7 19.54 -4.55 19.31
C GLY A 7 20.01 -3.16 18.87
N SER A 8 21.19 -2.74 19.32
CA SER A 8 21.78 -1.46 18.95
C SER A 8 23.28 -1.56 18.76
N ILE A 9 23.79 -0.94 17.71
CA ILE A 9 25.22 -0.66 17.51
C ILE A 9 25.36 0.86 17.49
N LYS A 10 26.10 1.41 18.43
CA LYS A 10 26.32 2.86 18.55
C LYS A 10 27.79 3.18 18.74
N GLY A 11 28.30 4.17 18.04
CA GLY A 11 29.66 4.67 18.20
C GLY A 11 30.07 5.61 17.05
N ASP A 12 31.07 6.43 17.32
CA ASP A 12 31.61 7.39 16.35
C ASP A 12 32.64 6.74 15.38
N GLY A 13 32.61 5.43 15.25
CA GLY A 13 33.54 4.68 14.41
C GLY A 13 32.89 4.15 13.14
N ASP A 14 33.73 3.58 12.28
CA ASP A 14 33.30 3.00 11.01
C ASP A 14 32.92 1.54 11.18
N ILE A 15 31.86 1.14 10.50
CA ILE A 15 31.49 -0.27 10.31
C ILE A 15 31.83 -0.63 8.88
N ARG A 16 32.86 -1.48 8.71
CA ARG A 16 33.20 -2.01 7.40
C ARG A 16 32.74 -3.45 7.24
N ILE A 17 31.93 -3.68 6.21
CA ILE A 17 31.47 -5.03 5.85
C ILE A 17 32.20 -5.46 4.59
N THR A 18 33.05 -6.48 4.74
CA THR A 18 33.74 -7.07 3.59
C THR A 18 33.05 -8.36 3.21
N ASN A 19 32.36 -8.34 2.09
CA ASN A 19 31.68 -9.50 1.55
C ASN A 19 32.68 -10.35 0.74
N GLY A 20 33.03 -11.52 1.25
CA GLY A 20 33.98 -12.42 0.60
C GLY A 20 33.43 -13.20 -0.60
N SER A 21 32.10 -13.19 -0.80
CA SER A 21 31.45 -13.96 -1.87
C SER A 21 30.13 -13.28 -2.31
N ALA A 22 29.74 -13.49 -3.56
CA ALA A 22 28.45 -13.05 -4.06
C ALA A 22 27.29 -13.65 -3.28
N GLY A 23 26.25 -12.84 -3.03
CA GLY A 23 25.01 -13.29 -2.36
C GLY A 23 25.03 -13.22 -0.83
N CYS A 24 26.02 -12.57 -0.21
CA CYS A 24 26.00 -12.32 1.24
C CYS A 24 24.85 -11.36 1.59
N LYS A 25 24.04 -11.75 2.57
CA LYS A 25 22.94 -10.95 3.09
C LYS A 25 23.24 -10.41 4.49
N ASN A 26 22.98 -9.13 4.69
CA ASN A 26 23.14 -8.46 5.96
C ASN A 26 21.79 -7.85 6.37
N TYR A 27 21.49 -7.82 7.65
CA TYR A 27 20.18 -7.42 8.14
C TYR A 27 20.31 -6.47 9.33
N ASN A 28 19.52 -5.39 9.31
CA ASN A 28 19.29 -4.53 10.46
C ASN A 28 17.78 -4.49 10.77
N ALA A 29 17.40 -4.95 11.95
CA ALA A 29 16.05 -4.79 12.49
C ALA A 29 16.06 -4.02 13.83
N GLY A 30 17.19 -3.44 14.19
CA GLY A 30 17.41 -2.62 15.39
C GLY A 30 17.84 -1.21 15.02
N ASN A 31 18.78 -0.66 15.78
CA ASN A 31 19.31 0.68 15.56
C ASN A 31 20.83 0.60 15.31
N ILE A 32 21.30 1.18 14.22
CA ILE A 32 22.70 1.37 13.92
C ILE A 32 22.96 2.87 13.80
N ASN A 33 23.86 3.37 14.64
CA ASN A 33 24.34 4.74 14.58
C ASN A 33 25.87 4.70 14.58
N CYS A 34 26.47 5.13 13.45
CA CYS A 34 27.94 5.12 13.27
C CYS A 34 28.35 6.15 12.23
N SER A 35 29.64 6.52 12.21
CA SER A 35 30.11 7.51 11.23
C SER A 35 30.04 6.97 9.81
N VAL A 36 30.62 5.83 9.51
CA VAL A 36 30.62 5.28 8.17
C VAL A 36 30.13 3.83 8.17
N LEU A 37 29.16 3.54 7.30
CA LEU A 37 28.81 2.17 6.95
C LEU A 37 29.35 1.89 5.54
N ASP A 38 30.48 1.18 5.46
CA ASP A 38 31.23 0.89 4.23
C ASP A 38 31.06 -0.57 3.80
N PHE A 39 30.51 -0.76 2.63
CA PHE A 39 30.45 -2.07 1.97
C PHE A 39 31.58 -2.20 0.95
N ASN A 40 32.60 -2.99 1.32
CA ASN A 40 33.79 -3.22 0.54
C ASN A 40 33.96 -4.72 0.21
N GLY A 41 34.05 -5.07 -1.06
CA GLY A 41 34.18 -6.48 -1.51
C GLY A 41 32.94 -6.92 -2.29
N GLY A 42 32.83 -8.05 -2.85
CA GLY A 42 31.85 -8.59 -3.78
C GLY A 42 30.38 -8.14 -3.68
N VAL A 43 29.58 -8.61 -4.59
CA VAL A 43 28.12 -8.36 -4.66
C VAL A 43 27.43 -8.83 -3.37
N GLY A 44 26.70 -7.95 -2.70
CA GLY A 44 25.99 -8.25 -1.48
C GLY A 44 24.67 -7.51 -1.35
N GLU A 45 23.89 -7.91 -0.37
CA GLU A 45 22.60 -7.29 -0.07
C GLU A 45 22.60 -6.82 1.39
N PHE A 46 22.04 -5.63 1.62
CA PHE A 46 21.79 -5.12 2.96
C PHE A 46 20.32 -4.75 3.11
N TYR A 47 19.65 -5.38 4.07
CA TYR A 47 18.25 -5.17 4.37
C TYR A 47 18.11 -4.35 5.65
N ASN A 48 17.50 -3.18 5.58
CA ASN A 48 17.18 -2.34 6.72
C ASN A 48 15.69 -2.41 7.03
N TYR A 49 15.33 -2.97 8.18
CA TYR A 49 13.99 -2.98 8.75
C TYR A 49 13.91 -2.13 10.03
N GLY A 50 15.00 -1.53 10.44
CA GLY A 50 15.11 -0.70 11.63
C GLY A 50 15.54 0.71 11.27
N GLU A 51 16.41 1.27 12.09
CA GLU A 51 16.91 2.64 11.97
C GLU A 51 18.41 2.63 11.69
N LEU A 52 18.81 3.38 10.68
CA LEU A 52 20.20 3.67 10.36
C LEU A 52 20.41 5.18 10.48
N GLU A 53 21.35 5.60 11.29
CA GLU A 53 21.82 6.97 11.38
C GLU A 53 23.32 7.02 11.12
N LEU A 54 23.73 7.70 10.06
CA LEU A 54 25.09 7.64 9.53
C LEU A 54 25.56 9.04 9.16
N ASP A 55 26.88 9.32 9.34
CA ASP A 55 27.46 10.44 8.60
C ASP A 55 27.56 10.03 7.12
N LYS A 56 27.96 8.79 6.85
CA LYS A 56 28.13 8.33 5.48
C LYS A 56 27.81 6.87 5.23
N TYR A 57 27.02 6.61 4.20
CA TYR A 57 26.90 5.28 3.59
C TYR A 57 27.78 5.19 2.35
N MET A 58 28.61 4.17 2.26
CA MET A 58 29.50 3.93 1.12
C MET A 58 29.28 2.55 0.53
N ALA A 59 29.11 2.49 -0.79
CA ALA A 59 29.15 1.24 -1.55
C ALA A 59 30.20 1.35 -2.64
N SER A 60 31.45 1.07 -2.27
CA SER A 60 32.62 1.27 -3.13
C SER A 60 32.83 0.16 -4.16
N THR A 61 32.08 -0.95 -4.05
CA THR A 61 32.24 -2.11 -4.91
C THR A 61 31.02 -2.43 -5.76
N ASN A 62 31.26 -3.20 -6.82
CA ASN A 62 30.27 -3.51 -7.82
C ASN A 62 29.11 -4.35 -7.26
N GLY A 63 27.88 -3.91 -7.46
CA GLY A 63 26.69 -4.74 -7.28
C GLY A 63 26.15 -4.83 -5.84
N MET A 64 26.27 -3.77 -5.04
CA MET A 64 25.60 -3.70 -3.74
C MET A 64 24.13 -3.36 -3.91
N MET A 65 23.25 -4.09 -3.23
CA MET A 65 21.82 -3.80 -3.12
C MET A 65 21.49 -3.39 -1.68
N LEU A 66 20.97 -2.17 -1.51
CA LEU A 66 20.38 -1.69 -0.27
C LEU A 66 18.87 -1.79 -0.38
N VAL A 67 18.24 -2.54 0.50
CA VAL A 67 16.78 -2.67 0.59
C VAL A 67 16.32 -2.04 1.89
N ASN A 68 15.61 -0.93 1.81
CA ASN A 68 15.13 -0.18 2.96
C ASN A 68 13.64 -0.40 3.18
N HIS A 69 13.28 -0.93 4.34
CA HIS A 69 11.93 -1.04 4.87
C HIS A 69 11.78 -0.31 6.22
N GLY A 70 12.79 0.46 6.62
CA GLY A 70 12.83 1.26 7.83
C GLY A 70 13.27 2.67 7.54
N PHE A 71 13.92 3.31 8.49
CA PHE A 71 14.45 4.66 8.36
C PHE A 71 15.96 4.65 8.07
N ILE A 72 16.40 5.50 7.15
CA ILE A 72 17.80 5.80 6.91
C ILE A 72 17.98 7.32 6.97
N GLY A 73 18.72 7.81 7.96
CA GLY A 73 19.28 9.16 8.03
C GLY A 73 20.77 9.12 7.71
N ALA A 74 21.24 9.97 6.81
CA ALA A 74 22.65 10.08 6.48
C ALA A 74 23.02 11.51 6.07
N GLU A 75 24.26 11.95 6.31
CA GLU A 75 24.75 13.16 5.68
C GLU A 75 24.97 12.90 4.17
N ASP A 76 25.64 11.78 3.84
CA ASP A 76 25.89 11.37 2.46
C ASP A 76 25.58 9.91 2.20
N ILE A 77 25.01 9.63 1.04
CA ILE A 77 24.94 8.28 0.45
C ILE A 77 25.71 8.26 -0.85
N GLU A 78 26.83 7.54 -0.88
CA GLU A 78 27.68 7.43 -2.06
C GLU A 78 27.75 5.98 -2.57
N GLY A 79 26.90 5.69 -3.56
CA GLY A 79 26.94 4.45 -4.32
C GLY A 79 27.65 4.62 -5.64
N ASN A 80 28.18 3.54 -6.19
CA ASN A 80 28.71 3.52 -7.56
C ASN A 80 27.61 3.17 -8.59
N ASN A 81 27.97 3.11 -9.88
CA ASN A 81 27.06 2.82 -10.99
C ASN A 81 26.31 1.48 -10.89
N ASN A 82 26.78 0.57 -10.06
CA ASN A 82 26.18 -0.75 -9.86
C ASN A 82 25.49 -0.88 -8.48
N THR A 83 25.38 0.23 -7.75
CA THR A 83 24.64 0.27 -6.48
C THR A 83 23.17 0.44 -6.77
N SER A 84 22.36 -0.50 -6.34
CA SER A 84 20.91 -0.45 -6.43
C SER A 84 20.31 -0.20 -5.04
N ILE A 85 19.40 0.76 -4.94
CA ILE A 85 18.67 1.09 -3.73
C ILE A 85 17.19 0.82 -3.99
N LYS A 86 16.59 -0.03 -3.16
CA LYS A 86 15.15 -0.25 -3.11
C LYS A 86 14.61 0.38 -1.84
N ASN A 87 13.93 1.50 -1.98
CA ASN A 87 13.35 2.21 -0.85
C ASN A 87 11.86 1.92 -0.74
N GLY A 88 11.46 1.19 0.27
CA GLY A 88 10.06 0.93 0.63
C GLY A 88 9.57 1.75 1.83
N CYS A 89 10.41 2.65 2.38
CA CYS A 89 10.04 3.48 3.53
C CYS A 89 10.63 4.89 3.42
N HIS A 90 11.52 5.30 4.32
CA HIS A 90 12.04 6.66 4.36
C HIS A 90 13.56 6.69 4.29
N ILE A 91 14.08 7.52 3.39
CA ILE A 91 15.51 7.87 3.31
C ILE A 91 15.62 9.39 3.40
N LYS A 92 16.43 9.89 4.34
CA LYS A 92 16.76 11.29 4.47
C LYS A 92 18.27 11.47 4.35
N VAL A 93 18.72 12.24 3.34
CA VAL A 93 20.13 12.51 3.07
C VAL A 93 20.33 14.03 3.12
N GLU A 94 21.16 14.50 4.04
CA GLU A 94 21.34 15.95 4.21
C GLU A 94 22.05 16.60 3.02
N ASN A 95 23.08 15.94 2.48
CA ASN A 95 23.88 16.48 1.41
C ASN A 95 23.67 15.67 0.13
N LYS A 96 24.56 14.71 -0.15
CA LYS A 96 24.66 14.04 -1.44
C LYS A 96 24.03 12.65 -1.44
N PHE A 97 23.07 12.44 -2.34
CA PHE A 97 22.45 11.16 -2.63
C PHE A 97 22.86 10.66 -4.02
N GLN A 98 23.76 9.69 -4.04
CA GLN A 98 24.36 9.15 -5.26
C GLN A 98 24.22 7.63 -5.35
N PHE A 99 23.73 7.10 -6.46
CA PHE A 99 23.48 5.67 -6.71
C PHE A 99 23.49 5.35 -8.22
N GLY A 100 23.51 4.08 -8.56
CA GLY A 100 23.28 3.61 -9.93
C GLY A 100 21.81 3.45 -10.27
N GLU A 101 21.03 2.82 -9.38
CA GLU A 101 19.59 2.62 -9.52
C GLU A 101 18.86 2.95 -8.23
N LEU A 102 17.70 3.62 -8.34
CA LEU A 102 16.77 3.84 -7.22
C LEU A 102 15.39 3.37 -7.59
N LEU A 103 14.84 2.45 -6.81
CA LEU A 103 13.44 2.06 -6.86
C LEU A 103 12.72 2.63 -5.62
N MET A 104 11.77 3.52 -5.85
CA MET A 104 10.89 4.09 -4.85
C MET A 104 9.62 3.27 -4.81
N GLY A 105 9.44 2.46 -3.77
CA GLY A 105 8.26 1.63 -3.57
C GLY A 105 7.02 2.44 -3.21
N HIS A 106 5.88 1.80 -3.24
CA HIS A 106 4.60 2.41 -2.90
C HIS A 106 4.65 3.11 -1.54
N THR A 107 4.18 4.37 -1.48
CA THR A 107 4.19 5.23 -0.28
C THR A 107 5.56 5.52 0.32
N SER A 108 6.66 5.21 -0.37
CA SER A 108 8.00 5.53 0.11
C SER A 108 8.36 7.00 -0.11
N GLU A 109 9.27 7.49 0.72
CA GLU A 109 9.78 8.85 0.66
C GLU A 109 11.31 8.85 0.64
N ALA A 110 11.89 9.71 -0.19
CA ALA A 110 13.30 10.05 -0.11
C ALA A 110 13.47 11.56 -0.21
N ILE A 111 14.25 12.13 0.72
CA ILE A 111 14.54 13.56 0.79
C ILE A 111 16.06 13.72 0.73
N CYS A 112 16.57 14.61 -0.11
CA CYS A 112 18.01 14.87 -0.18
C CYS A 112 18.34 16.32 -0.53
N GLY A 113 19.51 16.77 -0.11
CA GLY A 113 20.06 18.07 -0.53
C GLY A 113 20.40 18.03 -2.02
N GLU A 114 21.25 17.10 -2.46
CA GLU A 114 21.64 16.94 -3.85
C GLU A 114 21.41 15.52 -4.36
N LEU A 115 20.54 15.38 -5.35
CA LEU A 115 20.39 14.15 -6.11
C LEU A 115 21.46 14.11 -7.21
N SER A 116 22.49 13.30 -6.97
CA SER A 116 23.66 13.25 -7.83
C SER A 116 23.64 11.99 -8.70
N ARG A 117 23.70 12.15 -9.99
CA ARG A 117 23.86 10.98 -10.88
C ARG A 117 25.22 10.33 -10.72
N ASN A 118 25.28 9.03 -10.93
CA ASN A 118 26.51 8.30 -11.06
C ASN A 118 26.61 7.69 -12.46
N GLY A 119 27.34 8.38 -13.34
CA GLY A 119 27.53 7.98 -14.74
C GLY A 119 26.30 8.19 -15.64
N SER A 120 26.36 7.63 -16.84
CA SER A 120 25.37 7.84 -17.92
C SER A 120 24.14 6.88 -17.83
N ASN A 121 24.13 5.94 -16.91
CA ASN A 121 23.14 4.86 -16.86
C ASN A 121 22.20 4.92 -15.64
N GLY A 122 22.20 6.00 -14.90
CA GLY A 122 21.34 6.15 -13.73
C GLY A 122 19.86 5.99 -14.08
N LYS A 123 19.12 5.24 -13.26
CA LYS A 123 17.70 4.99 -13.40
C LYS A 123 16.98 5.23 -12.07
N ILE A 124 15.83 5.89 -12.13
CA ILE A 124 14.91 6.02 -11.01
C ILE A 124 13.57 5.44 -11.45
N GLU A 125 13.05 4.51 -10.70
CA GLU A 125 11.67 4.04 -10.83
C GLU A 125 10.87 4.47 -9.60
N MET A 126 9.69 5.02 -9.83
CA MET A 126 8.81 5.50 -8.78
C MET A 126 7.45 4.81 -8.88
N GLU A 127 7.05 4.13 -7.82
CA GLU A 127 5.71 3.55 -7.71
C GLU A 127 4.68 4.60 -7.28
N ALA A 128 3.41 4.24 -7.35
CA ALA A 128 2.31 5.13 -6.95
C ALA A 128 2.47 5.60 -5.50
N GLN A 129 2.12 6.86 -5.25
CA GLN A 129 2.22 7.53 -3.96
C GLN A 129 3.64 7.61 -3.38
N SER A 130 4.68 7.34 -4.17
CA SER A 130 6.06 7.60 -3.73
C SER A 130 6.46 9.05 -3.98
N MET A 131 7.38 9.57 -3.16
CA MET A 131 7.85 10.94 -3.21
C MET A 131 9.37 11.01 -3.15
N LEU A 132 9.97 11.75 -4.09
CA LEU A 132 11.40 12.09 -4.09
C LEU A 132 11.53 13.62 -4.06
N VAL A 133 12.18 14.12 -3.03
CA VAL A 133 12.42 15.56 -2.82
C VAL A 133 13.91 15.85 -2.87
N CYS A 134 14.31 16.86 -3.63
CA CYS A 134 15.69 17.31 -3.71
C CYS A 134 15.76 18.84 -3.79
N GLU A 135 16.71 19.44 -3.07
CA GLU A 135 17.02 20.86 -3.27
C GLU A 135 17.67 21.04 -4.65
N LYS A 136 18.62 20.17 -4.99
CA LYS A 136 19.29 20.17 -6.30
C LYS A 136 19.21 18.79 -6.93
N ALA A 137 18.92 18.75 -8.21
CA ALA A 137 18.89 17.50 -8.95
C ALA A 137 19.75 17.56 -10.22
N ASP A 138 20.78 16.71 -10.29
CA ASP A 138 21.41 16.33 -11.54
C ASP A 138 20.68 15.10 -12.09
N LEU A 139 19.69 15.33 -12.96
CA LEU A 139 18.71 14.34 -13.34
C LEU A 139 19.33 13.13 -14.04
N CYS A 140 18.86 11.96 -13.65
CA CYS A 140 19.21 10.69 -14.27
C CYS A 140 18.61 10.58 -15.68
N LYS A 141 19.19 9.69 -16.48
CA LYS A 141 18.76 9.42 -17.86
C LYS A 141 17.28 9.01 -17.97
N TYR A 142 16.81 8.21 -17.03
CA TYR A 142 15.42 7.76 -16.95
C TYR A 142 14.84 7.95 -15.57
N ILE A 143 13.69 8.61 -15.51
CA ILE A 143 12.81 8.58 -14.34
C ILE A 143 11.49 8.02 -14.82
N LEU A 144 11.15 6.83 -14.33
CA LEU A 144 9.97 6.08 -14.73
C LEU A 144 8.94 6.14 -13.60
N GLY A 145 7.80 6.74 -13.87
CA GLY A 145 6.67 6.81 -12.97
C GLY A 145 5.74 5.62 -13.06
N PRO A 146 4.74 5.57 -12.18
CA PRO A 146 3.74 4.52 -12.18
C PRO A 146 2.83 4.62 -13.42
N THR A 147 2.30 3.49 -13.85
CA THR A 147 1.29 3.45 -14.92
C THR A 147 -0.11 3.75 -14.37
N VAL A 148 -0.33 3.50 -13.07
CA VAL A 148 -1.58 3.77 -12.35
C VAL A 148 -1.23 4.52 -11.05
N GLY A 149 -2.03 5.50 -10.67
CA GLY A 149 -1.74 6.41 -9.58
C GLY A 149 -0.74 7.48 -9.99
N LYS A 150 -0.19 8.21 -9.03
CA LYS A 150 0.75 9.32 -9.24
C LYS A 150 1.95 9.17 -8.31
N ALA A 151 3.12 9.62 -8.75
CA ALA A 151 4.30 9.84 -7.92
C ALA A 151 4.70 11.31 -7.97
N LEU A 152 5.37 11.81 -6.92
CA LEU A 152 5.84 13.19 -6.84
C LEU A 152 7.36 13.25 -6.90
N LEU A 153 7.87 14.05 -7.84
CA LEU A 153 9.26 14.48 -7.89
C LEU A 153 9.32 15.98 -7.61
N LYS A 154 9.80 16.36 -6.43
CA LYS A 154 9.93 17.75 -6.02
C LYS A 154 11.38 18.19 -6.12
N ILE A 155 11.64 19.29 -6.85
CA ILE A 155 12.98 19.79 -7.12
C ILE A 155 12.99 21.31 -6.94
N ASP A 156 13.93 21.82 -6.14
CA ASP A 156 14.11 23.28 -6.05
C ASP A 156 14.89 23.78 -7.28
N GLU A 157 16.04 23.17 -7.60
CA GLU A 157 16.90 23.58 -8.72
C GLU A 157 17.36 22.37 -9.55
N ILE A 158 17.15 22.41 -10.86
CA ILE A 158 17.72 21.42 -11.78
C ILE A 158 19.13 21.88 -12.14
N VAL A 159 20.14 21.12 -11.71
CA VAL A 159 21.53 21.38 -11.98
C VAL A 159 22.06 20.55 -13.15
N GLY A 160 23.10 21.02 -13.78
CA GLY A 160 23.73 20.34 -14.89
C GLY A 160 23.77 21.21 -16.18
N ASN A 161 24.73 20.94 -17.00
CA ASN A 161 24.88 21.67 -18.28
C ASN A 161 24.01 20.98 -19.33
N VAL A 162 23.04 21.70 -19.87
CA VAL A 162 22.13 21.21 -20.93
C VAL A 162 22.92 20.67 -22.14
N SER A 163 24.12 21.20 -22.40
CA SER A 163 25.01 20.70 -23.46
C SER A 163 25.65 19.34 -23.16
N GLU A 164 25.68 18.93 -21.88
CA GLU A 164 26.23 17.65 -21.41
C GLU A 164 25.15 16.60 -21.17
N LEU A 165 23.87 17.01 -21.05
CA LEU A 165 22.80 16.06 -21.04
C LEU A 165 22.78 15.31 -22.39
N PRO A 166 22.84 13.99 -22.42
CA PRO A 166 22.65 13.23 -23.65
C PRO A 166 21.21 13.43 -24.11
N TYR A 167 21.02 14.44 -24.93
CA TYR A 167 19.73 15.01 -25.36
C TYR A 167 18.71 14.00 -25.89
N SER A 168 19.12 12.80 -26.27
CA SER A 168 18.22 11.77 -26.78
C SER A 168 17.61 10.90 -25.72
N ASP A 169 18.14 10.89 -24.49
CA ASP A 169 17.86 9.80 -23.55
C ASP A 169 17.30 10.24 -22.19
N PHE A 170 17.35 11.55 -21.86
CA PHE A 170 16.72 12.06 -20.65
C PHE A 170 15.20 12.07 -20.78
N LYS A 171 14.52 11.32 -19.89
CA LYS A 171 13.07 11.19 -19.90
C LYS A 171 12.51 11.05 -18.50
N ILE A 172 11.46 11.80 -18.21
CA ILE A 172 10.54 11.57 -17.10
C ILE A 172 9.24 11.12 -17.73
N THR A 173 8.80 9.92 -17.43
CA THR A 173 7.67 9.31 -18.15
C THR A 173 6.64 8.73 -17.20
N ASN A 174 5.42 8.57 -17.69
CA ASN A 174 4.25 8.09 -16.97
C ASN A 174 3.72 9.11 -15.93
N ASN A 175 3.00 8.63 -14.89
CA ASN A 175 2.26 9.50 -13.99
C ASN A 175 3.15 10.13 -12.89
N ILE A 176 4.17 10.86 -13.26
CA ILE A 176 4.98 11.68 -12.36
C ILE A 176 4.50 13.13 -12.41
N ILE A 177 4.29 13.74 -11.26
CA ILE A 177 4.15 15.18 -11.11
C ILE A 177 5.51 15.73 -10.71
N CYS A 178 6.06 16.63 -11.53
CA CYS A 178 7.30 17.35 -11.23
C CYS A 178 6.92 18.71 -10.62
N GLU A 179 7.10 18.87 -9.31
CA GLU A 179 6.99 20.17 -8.66
C GLU A 179 8.34 20.86 -8.71
N ILE A 180 8.44 21.97 -9.43
CA ILE A 180 9.72 22.63 -9.70
C ILE A 180 9.67 24.07 -9.26
N LYS A 181 10.63 24.47 -8.41
CA LYS A 181 10.71 25.81 -7.86
C LYS A 181 11.42 26.77 -8.81
N ASP A 182 12.61 26.39 -9.32
CA ASP A 182 13.30 27.21 -10.32
C ASP A 182 12.81 26.89 -11.74
N GLN A 183 11.95 27.74 -12.25
CA GLN A 183 11.36 27.67 -13.58
C GLN A 183 11.95 28.72 -14.52
N THR A 184 13.23 29.09 -14.32
CA THR A 184 13.90 30.07 -15.15
C THR A 184 14.02 29.57 -16.58
N SER A 185 13.35 30.26 -17.49
CA SER A 185 13.38 30.02 -18.94
C SER A 185 14.35 30.99 -19.61
N HIS A 186 15.20 30.53 -20.53
CA HIS A 186 16.23 31.37 -21.18
C HIS A 186 15.90 31.68 -22.64
N GLY A 187 15.02 30.94 -23.29
CA GLY A 187 14.68 31.23 -24.67
C GLY A 187 13.85 30.17 -25.38
N THR A 188 13.48 30.47 -26.63
CA THR A 188 12.69 29.58 -27.49
C THR A 188 13.54 28.73 -28.43
N ALA A 189 14.78 29.11 -28.65
CA ALA A 189 15.71 28.37 -29.50
C ALA A 189 16.45 27.32 -28.66
N GLN A 190 16.57 26.10 -29.16
CA GLN A 190 17.11 24.96 -28.41
C GLN A 190 18.52 25.20 -27.80
N TRP A 191 19.35 26.02 -28.42
CA TRP A 191 20.68 26.38 -27.90
C TRP A 191 20.64 27.39 -26.74
N GLU A 192 19.50 28.00 -26.49
CA GLU A 192 19.27 28.94 -25.37
C GLU A 192 18.58 28.29 -24.18
N TRP A 193 18.13 27.07 -24.34
CA TRP A 193 17.32 26.43 -23.32
C TRP A 193 18.05 26.28 -21.98
N SER A 194 17.36 26.63 -20.91
CA SER A 194 17.71 26.22 -19.55
C SER A 194 17.44 24.73 -19.34
N ALA A 195 17.85 24.19 -18.20
CA ALA A 195 17.49 22.84 -17.80
C ALA A 195 15.95 22.68 -17.63
N PHE A 196 15.29 23.72 -17.17
CA PHE A 196 13.83 23.76 -17.08
C PHE A 196 13.16 23.74 -18.46
N ASP A 197 13.62 24.57 -19.40
CA ASP A 197 13.11 24.55 -20.78
C ASP A 197 13.27 23.17 -21.40
N TRP A 198 14.44 22.54 -21.23
CA TRP A 198 14.70 21.21 -21.74
C TRP A 198 13.69 20.19 -21.13
N LEU A 199 13.45 20.22 -19.81
CA LEU A 199 12.51 19.36 -19.15
C LEU A 199 11.11 19.49 -19.76
N VAL A 200 10.62 20.72 -19.89
CA VAL A 200 9.26 21.01 -20.39
C VAL A 200 9.09 20.62 -21.86
N TYR A 201 10.07 20.91 -22.70
CA TYR A 201 9.92 20.70 -24.15
C TYR A 201 10.30 19.30 -24.63
N LYS A 202 11.15 18.58 -23.89
CA LYS A 202 11.70 17.27 -24.32
C LYS A 202 11.68 16.19 -23.24
N GLY A 203 11.83 16.56 -21.99
CA GLY A 203 12.02 15.62 -20.88
C GLY A 203 10.74 14.93 -20.46
N LEU A 204 9.63 15.66 -20.35
CA LEU A 204 8.34 15.11 -19.91
C LEU A 204 7.66 14.33 -21.04
N GLN A 205 7.31 13.06 -20.76
CA GLN A 205 6.69 12.18 -21.74
C GLN A 205 5.49 11.44 -21.16
N ASN A 206 4.59 10.98 -22.01
CA ASN A 206 3.34 10.31 -21.66
C ASN A 206 2.48 11.20 -20.75
N SER A 207 2.16 10.75 -19.55
CA SER A 207 1.35 11.50 -18.56
C SER A 207 2.18 12.28 -17.54
N ALA A 208 3.49 12.38 -17.71
CA ALA A 208 4.33 13.20 -16.83
C ALA A 208 3.99 14.68 -17.00
N THR A 209 3.87 15.40 -15.89
CA THR A 209 3.48 16.81 -15.85
C THR A 209 4.39 17.60 -14.92
N TYR A 210 4.38 18.93 -15.03
CA TYR A 210 5.04 19.79 -14.03
C TYR A 210 4.05 20.79 -13.44
N CYS A 211 4.36 21.29 -12.25
CA CYS A 211 3.60 22.33 -11.57
C CYS A 211 4.51 23.24 -10.74
N ASN A 212 3.93 24.35 -10.28
CA ASN A 212 4.58 25.26 -9.32
C ASN A 212 4.68 24.64 -7.93
N PRO A 213 5.58 25.12 -7.05
CA PRO A 213 5.68 24.71 -5.66
C PRO A 213 4.32 24.79 -4.94
N GLY A 214 4.01 23.77 -4.16
CA GLY A 214 2.75 23.65 -3.43
C GLY A 214 1.50 23.40 -4.29
N LYS A 215 1.67 23.10 -5.60
CA LYS A 215 0.54 22.90 -6.54
C LYS A 215 0.45 21.49 -7.10
N ALA A 216 1.24 20.58 -6.59
CA ALA A 216 1.11 19.18 -6.98
C ALA A 216 -0.19 18.60 -6.43
N ASP A 217 -1.04 18.06 -7.30
CA ASP A 217 -2.19 17.24 -6.89
C ASP A 217 -1.69 15.87 -6.42
N PHE A 218 -1.10 15.88 -5.24
CA PHE A 218 -0.43 14.74 -4.63
C PHE A 218 -0.56 14.81 -3.11
N LEU A 219 -0.70 13.66 -2.47
CA LEU A 219 -0.68 13.54 -1.02
C LEU A 219 0.14 12.32 -0.62
N LEU A 220 1.10 12.54 0.25
CA LEU A 220 1.79 11.51 1.01
C LEU A 220 1.64 11.86 2.49
N PRO A 221 0.79 11.18 3.26
CA PRO A 221 0.61 11.46 4.67
C PRO A 221 1.92 11.28 5.43
N ALA A 222 2.17 12.14 6.43
CA ALA A 222 3.22 11.89 7.41
C ALA A 222 2.93 10.58 8.15
N ASP A 223 3.96 9.79 8.40
CA ASP A 223 3.85 8.58 9.20
C ASP A 223 4.52 8.84 10.56
N GLU A 224 3.73 8.91 11.62
CA GLU A 224 4.19 9.17 12.98
C GLU A 224 4.33 7.88 13.82
N ASP A 225 3.94 6.74 13.27
CA ASP A 225 4.01 5.48 13.98
C ASP A 225 5.44 4.95 14.02
N LYS A 226 6.04 4.94 15.22
CA LYS A 226 7.42 4.48 15.47
C LYS A 226 7.68 3.00 15.14
N ASN A 227 6.67 2.24 14.82
CA ASN A 227 6.78 0.87 14.33
C ASN A 227 6.59 0.75 12.82
N GLY A 228 6.27 1.84 12.17
CA GLY A 228 6.07 1.95 10.73
C GLY A 228 7.16 2.77 10.05
N CYS A 229 6.84 3.20 8.86
CA CYS A 229 7.69 4.05 8.04
C CYS A 229 7.58 5.50 8.54
N ILE A 230 8.61 6.04 9.18
CA ILE A 230 8.64 7.44 9.60
C ILE A 230 8.83 8.30 8.35
N ARG A 231 7.86 9.14 8.01
CA ARG A 231 7.87 10.02 6.83
C ARG A 231 7.47 11.44 7.20
N GLU A 232 8.05 12.42 6.50
CA GLU A 232 7.67 13.82 6.69
C GLU A 232 6.33 14.14 6.02
N GLY A 233 6.00 13.39 4.95
CA GLY A 233 4.78 13.58 4.20
C GLY A 233 4.84 14.77 3.25
N TYR A 234 3.81 14.90 2.42
CA TYR A 234 3.61 16.04 1.54
C TYR A 234 2.13 16.27 1.30
N ASP A 235 1.73 17.51 1.40
CA ASP A 235 0.42 18.00 0.99
C ASP A 235 0.57 19.30 0.18
N SER A 236 -0.31 19.50 -0.81
CA SER A 236 -0.31 20.74 -1.57
C SER A 236 -0.86 21.90 -0.77
N ASP A 237 -0.21 23.07 -0.83
CA ASP A 237 -0.54 24.29 -0.07
C ASP A 237 -1.91 24.93 -0.40
N ASP A 238 -2.83 24.24 -1.05
CA ASP A 238 -4.11 24.82 -1.46
C ASP A 238 -5.12 25.02 -0.32
N ASN A 239 -4.77 24.71 0.89
CA ASN A 239 -5.37 25.20 2.13
C ASN A 239 -4.86 24.40 3.36
N PRO A 240 -3.95 24.92 4.20
CA PRO A 240 -3.48 24.19 5.38
C PRO A 240 -4.57 23.93 6.43
N ASP A 241 -5.73 24.56 6.30
CA ASP A 241 -6.86 24.39 7.22
C ASP A 241 -7.97 23.46 6.68
N ASP A 242 -7.91 23.04 5.41
CA ASP A 242 -8.89 22.15 4.77
C ASP A 242 -8.17 21.01 4.04
N VAL A 243 -7.54 20.11 4.76
CA VAL A 243 -7.12 18.83 4.18
C VAL A 243 -8.38 18.05 3.84
N GLU A 244 -8.78 18.11 2.56
CA GLU A 244 -9.92 17.36 2.06
C GLU A 244 -9.71 15.88 2.36
N ILE A 245 -10.66 15.26 3.03
CA ILE A 245 -10.62 13.83 3.30
C ILE A 245 -10.62 13.11 1.96
N ARG A 246 -9.52 12.45 1.62
CA ARG A 246 -9.42 11.63 0.43
C ARG A 246 -9.92 10.23 0.72
N ASN A 247 -10.72 9.73 -0.17
CA ASN A 247 -11.24 8.38 -0.10
C ASN A 247 -10.60 7.52 -1.20
N ALA A 248 -10.36 6.27 -0.89
CA ALA A 248 -9.99 5.27 -1.88
C ALA A 248 -10.97 4.09 -1.83
N VAL A 249 -11.03 3.34 -2.91
CA VAL A 249 -11.80 2.11 -3.00
C VAL A 249 -10.85 0.93 -2.86
N TYR A 250 -11.27 -0.06 -2.08
CA TYR A 250 -10.60 -1.36 -1.96
C TYR A 250 -11.62 -2.46 -2.22
N SER A 251 -11.20 -3.50 -2.89
CA SER A 251 -11.98 -4.72 -3.06
C SER A 251 -11.52 -5.78 -2.09
N TYR A 252 -12.45 -6.31 -1.29
CA TYR A 252 -12.24 -7.45 -0.42
C TYR A 252 -12.96 -8.65 -1.01
N ALA A 253 -12.23 -9.74 -1.23
CA ALA A 253 -12.73 -10.94 -1.88
C ALA A 253 -12.44 -12.16 -1.00
N PHE A 254 -13.44 -12.99 -0.76
CA PHE A 254 -13.40 -14.04 0.26
C PHE A 254 -13.81 -15.40 -0.28
N GLU A 255 -13.20 -16.45 0.30
CA GLU A 255 -13.59 -17.86 0.22
C GLU A 255 -14.31 -18.31 1.50
N ASP A 256 -15.34 -19.11 1.38
CA ASP A 256 -16.17 -19.51 2.51
C ASP A 256 -15.78 -20.88 3.14
N ASN A 257 -14.84 -21.59 2.54
CA ASN A 257 -14.47 -22.95 2.94
C ASN A 257 -13.42 -23.04 4.07
N TYR A 258 -13.02 -21.88 4.65
CA TYR A 258 -12.06 -21.85 5.75
C TYR A 258 -12.41 -22.84 6.86
N PRO A 259 -11.48 -23.62 7.42
CA PRO A 259 -10.05 -23.69 7.10
C PRO A 259 -9.69 -24.72 5.99
N LYS A 260 -10.65 -25.23 5.27
CA LYS A 260 -10.41 -26.16 4.16
C LYS A 260 -10.11 -25.39 2.90
N ALA A 261 -9.36 -26.00 1.98
CA ALA A 261 -9.13 -25.45 0.67
C ALA A 261 -10.46 -25.20 -0.06
N GLY A 262 -10.59 -24.02 -0.70
CA GLY A 262 -11.69 -23.66 -1.58
C GLY A 262 -11.36 -23.97 -3.04
N ASP A 263 -12.12 -23.42 -3.96
CA ASP A 263 -11.86 -23.44 -5.41
C ASP A 263 -11.05 -22.23 -5.89
N TYR A 264 -10.71 -21.34 -4.96
CA TYR A 264 -9.82 -20.18 -5.16
C TYR A 264 -10.29 -19.22 -6.24
N ASP A 265 -11.59 -19.01 -6.33
CA ASP A 265 -12.17 -17.98 -7.21
C ASP A 265 -12.48 -16.67 -6.48
N PHE A 266 -12.40 -16.67 -5.13
CA PHE A 266 -12.56 -15.51 -4.27
C PHE A 266 -13.82 -14.71 -4.56
N ASN A 267 -14.93 -15.36 -4.85
CA ASN A 267 -16.19 -14.73 -5.18
C ASN A 267 -17.35 -15.07 -4.24
N ASP A 268 -17.10 -15.86 -3.19
CA ASP A 268 -18.11 -16.23 -2.20
C ASP A 268 -18.71 -15.00 -1.49
N ILE A 269 -17.90 -14.00 -1.19
CA ILE A 269 -18.30 -12.63 -0.89
C ILE A 269 -17.28 -11.68 -1.51
N VAL A 270 -17.78 -10.70 -2.27
CA VAL A 270 -16.96 -9.60 -2.78
C VAL A 270 -17.55 -8.28 -2.30
N LEU A 271 -16.73 -7.52 -1.60
CA LEU A 271 -17.07 -6.18 -1.11
C LEU A 271 -16.20 -5.14 -1.82
N ASN A 272 -16.82 -4.06 -2.31
CA ASN A 272 -16.08 -2.83 -2.58
C ASN A 272 -16.28 -1.88 -1.43
N VAL A 273 -15.19 -1.40 -0.87
CA VAL A 273 -15.20 -0.52 0.28
C VAL A 273 -14.59 0.81 -0.08
N THR A 274 -15.37 1.88 -0.01
CA THR A 274 -14.85 3.24 -0.05
C THR A 274 -14.56 3.68 1.37
N LEU A 275 -13.32 4.08 1.62
CA LEU A 275 -12.84 4.45 2.96
C LEU A 275 -11.89 5.65 2.89
N PRO A 276 -11.81 6.46 3.96
CA PRO A 276 -10.85 7.55 4.02
C PRO A 276 -9.42 7.01 4.13
N THR A 277 -8.52 7.55 3.32
CA THR A 277 -7.10 7.13 3.28
C THR A 277 -6.16 8.24 3.70
N ALA A 278 -6.61 9.48 3.61
CA ALA A 278 -5.82 10.65 3.98
C ALA A 278 -6.72 11.78 4.46
N GLY A 279 -6.18 12.66 5.27
CA GLY A 279 -6.85 13.81 5.86
C GLY A 279 -6.31 14.10 7.25
N ASN A 280 -6.79 15.19 7.86
CA ASN A 280 -6.47 15.54 9.23
C ASN A 280 -7.02 14.50 10.23
N GLU A 281 -6.69 14.65 11.51
CA GLU A 281 -7.38 13.94 12.57
C GLU A 281 -8.87 14.23 12.53
N VAL A 282 -9.68 13.20 12.61
CA VAL A 282 -11.13 13.29 12.48
C VAL A 282 -11.87 12.64 13.63
N LYS A 283 -13.05 13.14 13.94
CA LYS A 283 -14.02 12.51 14.86
C LYS A 283 -15.09 11.69 14.13
N GLU A 284 -15.13 11.76 12.81
CA GLU A 284 -16.07 10.99 11.99
C GLU A 284 -15.32 10.24 10.91
N LEU A 285 -15.50 8.92 10.90
CA LEU A 285 -14.98 8.03 9.87
C LEU A 285 -16.17 7.52 9.04
N LYS A 286 -16.16 7.83 7.74
CA LYS A 286 -17.24 7.47 6.82
C LYS A 286 -16.79 6.34 5.91
N TYR A 287 -17.64 5.33 5.79
CA TYR A 287 -17.39 4.16 4.96
C TYR A 287 -18.62 3.89 4.08
N THR A 288 -18.37 3.48 2.85
CA THR A 288 -19.41 2.93 1.97
C THR A 288 -18.99 1.52 1.58
N VAL A 289 -19.87 0.56 1.79
CA VAL A 289 -19.62 -0.86 1.50
C VAL A 289 -20.64 -1.34 0.50
N ASP A 290 -20.18 -1.75 -0.68
CA ASP A 290 -20.98 -2.36 -1.73
C ASP A 290 -20.77 -3.88 -1.71
N LEU A 291 -21.82 -4.66 -1.54
CA LEU A 291 -21.78 -6.12 -1.72
C LEU A 291 -21.92 -6.44 -3.20
N ARG A 292 -20.87 -6.88 -3.86
CA ARG A 292 -20.79 -7.07 -5.32
C ARG A 292 -21.15 -8.46 -5.78
N ALA A 293 -20.79 -9.49 -5.00
CA ALA A 293 -21.06 -10.88 -5.32
C ALA A 293 -21.36 -11.70 -4.05
N VAL A 294 -22.16 -12.75 -4.23
CA VAL A 294 -22.42 -13.81 -3.26
C VAL A 294 -22.35 -15.16 -3.97
N GLY A 295 -21.17 -15.80 -4.00
CA GLY A 295 -20.94 -17.11 -4.61
C GLY A 295 -21.36 -18.27 -3.72
N ALA A 296 -21.28 -18.07 -2.41
CA ALA A 296 -21.65 -19.10 -1.45
C ALA A 296 -23.15 -19.40 -1.44
N VAL A 297 -23.49 -20.67 -1.22
CA VAL A 297 -24.88 -21.11 -1.01
C VAL A 297 -25.24 -21.21 0.49
N LYS A 298 -24.29 -21.02 1.39
CA LYS A 298 -24.52 -20.98 2.84
C LYS A 298 -24.78 -19.56 3.35
N GLN A 299 -25.27 -19.47 4.57
CA GLN A 299 -25.47 -18.16 5.20
C GLN A 299 -24.13 -17.55 5.58
N LEU A 300 -23.82 -16.41 4.98
CA LEU A 300 -22.64 -15.61 5.27
C LEU A 300 -23.03 -14.22 5.73
N GLY A 301 -22.42 -13.77 6.81
CA GLY A 301 -22.43 -12.38 7.24
C GLY A 301 -21.08 -11.74 7.00
N ALA A 302 -21.01 -10.42 7.05
CA ALA A 302 -19.75 -9.68 7.05
C ALA A 302 -19.70 -8.66 8.18
N GLY A 303 -18.48 -8.38 8.65
CA GLY A 303 -18.20 -7.42 9.70
C GLY A 303 -16.96 -6.60 9.39
N LEU A 304 -16.87 -5.44 10.02
CA LEU A 304 -15.69 -4.61 10.10
C LEU A 304 -15.19 -4.58 11.55
N ARG A 305 -13.94 -4.97 11.75
CA ARG A 305 -13.22 -4.78 13.01
C ARG A 305 -12.24 -3.62 12.83
N ILE A 306 -12.29 -2.64 13.72
CA ILE A 306 -11.37 -1.50 13.70
C ILE A 306 -10.41 -1.66 14.88
N LEU A 307 -9.20 -2.11 14.58
CA LEU A 307 -8.14 -2.26 15.56
C LEU A 307 -7.61 -0.89 15.98
N GLY A 308 -7.21 -0.76 17.24
CA GLY A 308 -6.69 0.48 17.79
C GLY A 308 -7.74 1.51 18.24
N ILE A 309 -9.02 1.31 17.90
CA ILE A 309 -10.11 2.12 18.45
C ILE A 309 -10.76 1.40 19.65
N ASN A 310 -10.61 2.00 20.84
CA ASN A 310 -11.30 1.51 22.02
C ASN A 310 -12.79 1.88 21.94
N LYS A 311 -13.69 0.94 22.26
CA LYS A 311 -15.15 1.17 22.33
C LYS A 311 -15.54 2.37 23.19
N SER A 312 -14.77 2.69 24.24
CA SER A 312 -15.02 3.86 25.09
C SER A 312 -14.86 5.19 24.34
N ASN A 313 -14.08 5.21 23.25
CA ASN A 313 -13.93 6.37 22.36
C ASN A 313 -15.07 6.49 21.33
N VAL A 314 -15.87 5.44 21.14
CA VAL A 314 -17.00 5.48 20.21
C VAL A 314 -18.15 6.23 20.85
N GLU A 315 -18.66 7.26 20.15
CA GLU A 315 -19.86 7.98 20.51
C GLU A 315 -21.09 7.31 19.91
N ALA A 316 -21.06 7.05 18.60
CA ALA A 316 -22.12 6.38 17.86
C ALA A 316 -21.58 5.68 16.62
N VAL A 317 -22.35 4.72 16.10
CA VAL A 317 -22.20 4.21 14.73
C VAL A 317 -23.55 4.36 14.05
N ASP A 318 -23.62 5.29 13.11
CA ASP A 318 -24.81 5.61 12.36
C ASP A 318 -24.77 4.94 10.98
N PHE A 319 -25.96 4.59 10.47
CA PHE A 319 -26.10 3.97 9.16
C PHE A 319 -27.04 4.79 8.28
N GLY A 320 -26.62 5.01 7.03
CA GLY A 320 -27.39 5.68 5.98
C GLY A 320 -28.08 4.68 5.04
N ALA A 321 -27.70 4.72 3.77
CA ALA A 321 -28.20 3.76 2.79
C ALA A 321 -27.98 2.31 3.26
N GLY A 322 -28.90 1.41 2.95
CA GLY A 322 -28.82 -0.02 3.33
C GLY A 322 -29.12 -0.37 4.80
N ALA A 323 -29.35 0.62 5.66
CA ALA A 323 -29.58 0.40 7.10
C ALA A 323 -30.74 -0.56 7.40
N THR A 324 -31.85 -0.46 6.64
CA THR A 324 -33.04 -1.32 6.82
C THR A 324 -32.73 -2.77 6.47
N GLN A 325 -32.10 -3.02 5.33
CA GLN A 325 -31.69 -4.36 4.89
C GLN A 325 -30.67 -4.96 5.87
N ARG A 326 -29.70 -4.14 6.32
CA ARG A 326 -28.76 -4.53 7.37
C ARG A 326 -29.47 -5.03 8.62
N ALA A 327 -30.34 -4.23 9.22
CA ALA A 327 -31.04 -4.57 10.44
C ALA A 327 -31.91 -5.82 10.27
N GLY A 328 -32.60 -5.96 9.14
CA GLY A 328 -33.39 -7.15 8.79
C GLY A 328 -32.51 -8.40 8.71
N SER A 329 -31.37 -8.32 8.04
CA SER A 329 -30.41 -9.43 7.90
C SER A 329 -29.82 -9.88 9.25
N LEU A 330 -29.51 -8.92 10.12
CA LEU A 330 -29.01 -9.22 11.48
C LEU A 330 -30.10 -9.88 12.34
N SER A 331 -31.36 -9.45 12.22
CA SER A 331 -32.46 -10.08 12.90
C SER A 331 -32.75 -11.50 12.42
N ALA A 332 -32.53 -11.78 11.16
CA ALA A 332 -32.73 -13.09 10.54
C ALA A 332 -31.55 -14.05 10.73
N SER A 333 -30.42 -13.57 11.20
CA SER A 333 -29.19 -14.33 11.41
C SER A 333 -28.80 -14.37 12.88
N ARG A 334 -27.98 -15.39 13.24
CA ARG A 334 -27.38 -15.50 14.57
C ARG A 334 -25.88 -15.26 14.56
N ILE A 335 -25.33 -14.89 13.39
CA ILE A 335 -23.88 -14.73 13.19
C ILE A 335 -23.37 -13.54 13.99
N PHE A 336 -24.10 -12.43 14.00
CA PHE A 336 -23.75 -11.21 14.72
C PHE A 336 -24.86 -10.76 15.66
N GLU A 337 -24.50 -9.94 16.64
CA GLU A 337 -25.48 -9.20 17.45
C GLU A 337 -26.27 -8.24 16.54
N ASN A 338 -27.59 -8.14 16.77
CA ASN A 338 -28.41 -7.13 16.09
C ASN A 338 -28.25 -5.77 16.80
N ALA A 339 -27.10 -5.16 16.61
CA ALA A 339 -26.70 -3.90 17.23
C ALA A 339 -25.89 -3.05 16.25
N SER A 340 -25.63 -1.80 16.58
CA SER A 340 -24.76 -0.93 15.78
C SER A 340 -23.33 -1.45 15.75
N TYR A 341 -22.85 -1.96 16.87
CA TYR A 341 -21.61 -2.73 16.99
C TYR A 341 -21.76 -3.79 18.07
N GLU A 342 -20.95 -4.83 18.05
CA GLU A 342 -21.02 -5.92 19.02
C GLU A 342 -20.65 -5.43 20.42
N THR A 343 -21.47 -5.80 21.42
CA THR A 343 -21.27 -5.38 22.81
C THR A 343 -20.23 -6.22 23.52
N ASN A 344 -20.10 -7.49 23.14
CA ASN A 344 -19.13 -8.41 23.70
C ASN A 344 -17.70 -8.11 23.21
N GLY A 345 -16.69 -8.51 24.01
CA GLY A 345 -15.29 -8.30 23.71
C GLY A 345 -14.82 -6.85 23.88
N SER A 346 -13.53 -6.62 23.66
CA SER A 346 -12.88 -5.30 23.82
C SER A 346 -12.77 -4.53 22.52
N GLU A 347 -12.80 -5.23 21.39
CA GLU A 347 -12.57 -4.66 20.05
C GLU A 347 -13.86 -4.06 19.48
N LEU A 348 -13.72 -3.01 18.69
CA LEU A 348 -14.83 -2.43 17.94
C LEU A 348 -15.13 -3.30 16.72
N VAL A 349 -16.22 -4.05 16.78
CA VAL A 349 -16.71 -4.87 15.68
C VAL A 349 -18.08 -4.37 15.23
N ILE A 350 -18.18 -3.98 13.98
CA ILE A 350 -19.38 -3.43 13.35
C ILE A 350 -19.93 -4.46 12.38
N PRO A 351 -21.08 -5.12 12.65
CA PRO A 351 -21.72 -5.99 11.68
C PRO A 351 -22.21 -5.20 10.45
N LEU A 352 -21.81 -5.60 9.27
CA LEU A 352 -22.24 -5.00 8.02
C LEU A 352 -23.56 -5.61 7.52
N PHE A 353 -23.70 -6.90 7.66
CA PHE A 353 -24.92 -7.67 7.46
C PHE A 353 -24.79 -9.06 8.10
N GLY A 354 -25.92 -9.65 8.50
CA GLY A 354 -25.94 -10.98 9.08
C GLY A 354 -26.16 -12.10 8.06
N ASP A 355 -26.68 -11.75 6.89
CA ASP A 355 -26.97 -12.67 5.79
C ASP A 355 -26.89 -11.93 4.45
N ALA A 356 -25.92 -12.29 3.63
CA ALA A 356 -25.67 -11.70 2.33
C ALA A 356 -26.84 -11.88 1.35
N HIS A 357 -27.56 -13.01 1.41
CA HIS A 357 -28.73 -13.24 0.57
C HIS A 357 -29.92 -12.42 1.01
N TYR A 358 -30.09 -12.24 2.33
CA TYR A 358 -31.23 -11.50 2.88
C TYR A 358 -31.24 -10.05 2.40
N VAL A 359 -30.08 -9.39 2.30
CA VAL A 359 -30.01 -7.98 1.85
C VAL A 359 -30.44 -7.81 0.39
N TYR A 360 -30.46 -8.90 -0.38
CA TYR A 360 -31.01 -8.96 -1.75
C TYR A 360 -32.45 -9.52 -1.80
N GLY A 361 -33.12 -9.66 -0.67
CA GLY A 361 -34.51 -10.10 -0.59
C GLY A 361 -34.73 -11.61 -0.52
N TYR A 362 -33.67 -12.43 -0.48
CA TYR A 362 -33.79 -13.89 -0.34
C TYR A 362 -33.92 -14.26 1.15
N THR A 363 -35.14 -14.29 1.66
CA THR A 363 -35.44 -14.50 3.10
C THR A 363 -35.67 -15.97 3.50
N GLY A 364 -35.63 -16.90 2.54
CA GLY A 364 -35.93 -18.32 2.77
C GLY A 364 -34.70 -19.22 2.75
N THR A 365 -34.92 -20.47 2.38
CA THR A 365 -33.87 -21.49 2.20
C THR A 365 -33.21 -21.41 0.81
N GLN A 366 -33.79 -20.67 -0.11
CA GLN A 366 -33.20 -20.45 -1.43
C GLN A 366 -32.04 -19.45 -1.32
N ARG A 367 -30.87 -19.90 -1.70
CA ARG A 367 -29.62 -19.13 -1.68
C ARG A 367 -28.94 -19.25 -3.03
N PRO A 368 -29.43 -18.51 -4.06
CA PRO A 368 -28.81 -18.54 -5.36
C PRO A 368 -27.46 -17.85 -5.30
N MET A 369 -26.51 -18.28 -6.11
CA MET A 369 -25.32 -17.51 -6.37
C MET A 369 -25.72 -16.19 -7.05
N LEU A 370 -25.14 -15.09 -6.61
CA LEU A 370 -25.45 -13.74 -7.09
C LEU A 370 -24.22 -13.10 -7.71
N ASN A 371 -24.36 -12.72 -8.97
CA ASN A 371 -23.36 -11.96 -9.72
C ASN A 371 -21.96 -12.62 -9.81
N THR A 372 -21.92 -13.96 -9.88
CA THR A 372 -20.67 -14.73 -9.99
C THR A 372 -20.48 -15.36 -11.39
N GLY A 373 -21.31 -15.02 -12.36
CA GLY A 373 -21.19 -15.47 -13.76
C GLY A 373 -22.16 -16.59 -14.13
N ASN A 374 -21.69 -17.63 -14.82
CA ASN A 374 -22.54 -18.69 -15.37
C ASN A 374 -23.41 -19.34 -14.27
N ALA A 375 -24.69 -19.48 -14.55
CA ALA A 375 -25.71 -20.02 -13.65
C ALA A 375 -25.99 -19.20 -12.36
N SER A 376 -25.40 -18.02 -12.21
CA SER A 376 -25.74 -17.07 -11.14
C SER A 376 -26.88 -16.12 -11.55
N THR A 377 -27.58 -15.57 -10.56
CA THR A 377 -28.51 -14.48 -10.77
C THR A 377 -27.74 -13.17 -10.89
N SER A 378 -27.91 -12.46 -12.03
CA SER A 378 -27.32 -11.13 -12.18
C SER A 378 -28.03 -10.13 -11.26
N LEU A 379 -27.26 -9.29 -10.61
CA LEU A 379 -27.78 -8.19 -9.78
C LEU A 379 -28.08 -6.99 -10.69
N THR A 380 -29.28 -6.44 -10.57
CA THR A 380 -29.65 -5.17 -11.21
C THR A 380 -29.20 -3.99 -10.38
N ASP A 381 -29.24 -4.13 -9.06
CA ASP A 381 -28.82 -3.13 -8.09
C ASP A 381 -27.90 -3.74 -7.08
N VAL A 382 -26.89 -2.99 -6.68
CA VAL A 382 -25.92 -3.40 -5.68
C VAL A 382 -26.42 -2.98 -4.29
N TYR A 383 -26.37 -3.89 -3.32
CA TYR A 383 -26.59 -3.51 -1.93
C TYR A 383 -25.43 -2.63 -1.47
N THR A 384 -25.75 -1.39 -1.14
CA THR A 384 -24.81 -0.39 -0.61
C THR A 384 -25.16 -0.09 0.84
N LEU A 385 -24.18 -0.18 1.73
CA LEU A 385 -24.27 0.22 3.12
C LEU A 385 -23.38 1.44 3.36
N GLU A 386 -23.99 2.54 3.76
CA GLU A 386 -23.28 3.71 4.27
C GLU A 386 -23.24 3.67 5.79
N MET A 387 -22.06 3.95 6.36
CA MET A 387 -21.90 4.06 7.80
C MET A 387 -20.94 5.18 8.20
N THR A 388 -21.21 5.77 9.36
CA THR A 388 -20.38 6.78 9.98
C THR A 388 -20.07 6.37 11.42
N VAL A 389 -18.78 6.18 11.72
CA VAL A 389 -18.30 5.95 13.09
C VAL A 389 -17.97 7.30 13.69
N LYS A 390 -18.71 7.70 14.72
CA LYS A 390 -18.50 8.93 15.48
C LYS A 390 -17.68 8.67 16.73
N LEU A 391 -16.66 9.48 16.94
CA LEU A 391 -15.69 9.34 18.02
C LEU A 391 -15.72 10.55 18.95
N LYS A 392 -15.51 10.30 20.23
CA LYS A 392 -15.40 11.37 21.26
C LYS A 392 -14.09 12.16 21.10
N ASN A 393 -13.00 11.47 20.79
CA ASN A 393 -11.69 12.05 20.50
C ASN A 393 -11.31 11.79 19.04
N ALA A 394 -10.65 12.75 18.43
CA ALA A 394 -10.16 12.64 17.07
C ALA A 394 -9.11 11.53 16.95
N VAL A 395 -9.01 10.95 15.76
CA VAL A 395 -8.05 9.90 15.40
C VAL A 395 -7.43 10.22 14.04
N SER A 396 -6.17 9.85 13.87
CA SER A 396 -5.47 9.94 12.60
C SER A 396 -6.07 8.95 11.60
N ILE A 397 -6.47 9.43 10.42
CA ILE A 397 -7.03 8.58 9.36
C ILE A 397 -6.06 7.44 8.97
N PRO A 398 -4.76 7.69 8.69
CA PRO A 398 -3.85 6.61 8.33
C PRO A 398 -3.72 5.54 9.41
N SER A 399 -3.71 5.94 10.69
CA SER A 399 -3.61 4.97 11.80
C SER A 399 -4.82 4.03 11.88
N VAL A 400 -5.99 4.52 11.49
CA VAL A 400 -7.21 3.71 11.43
C VAL A 400 -7.23 2.85 10.17
N THR A 401 -6.94 3.45 9.02
CA THR A 401 -7.03 2.77 7.71
C THR A 401 -6.12 1.54 7.64
N ASN A 402 -4.92 1.63 8.19
CA ASN A 402 -3.98 0.50 8.26
C ASN A 402 -4.41 -0.63 9.21
N ASN A 403 -5.44 -0.39 10.01
CA ASN A 403 -5.93 -1.31 11.04
C ASN A 403 -7.40 -1.73 10.81
N LEU A 404 -7.90 -1.61 9.59
CA LEU A 404 -9.23 -2.07 9.19
C LEU A 404 -9.19 -3.55 8.80
N ASP A 405 -10.01 -4.33 9.45
CA ASP A 405 -10.14 -5.76 9.20
C ASP A 405 -11.58 -6.06 8.77
N PHE A 406 -11.81 -6.08 7.47
CA PHE A 406 -13.05 -6.57 6.88
C PHE A 406 -12.99 -8.08 6.82
N PHE A 407 -14.03 -8.73 7.34
CA PHE A 407 -14.07 -10.18 7.41
C PHE A 407 -15.47 -10.71 7.13
N ILE A 408 -15.55 -11.97 6.74
CA ILE A 408 -16.82 -12.69 6.65
C ILE A 408 -16.94 -13.68 7.78
N ALA A 409 -18.19 -14.05 8.10
CA ALA A 409 -18.45 -15.00 9.16
C ALA A 409 -19.63 -15.90 8.80
N TYR A 410 -19.59 -17.13 9.35
CA TYR A 410 -20.69 -18.07 9.31
C TYR A 410 -20.80 -18.85 10.62
N GLN A 411 -21.95 -19.47 10.83
CA GLN A 411 -22.20 -20.23 12.04
C GLN A 411 -23.12 -21.42 11.74
N GLY A 412 -22.63 -22.62 11.98
CA GLY A 412 -23.44 -23.82 11.96
C GLY A 412 -24.39 -23.90 13.16
N THR A 413 -25.44 -24.75 13.08
CA THR A 413 -26.38 -24.94 14.15
C THR A 413 -25.67 -25.54 15.37
N GLY A 414 -25.66 -24.81 16.49
CA GLY A 414 -25.00 -25.22 17.73
C GLY A 414 -23.49 -25.05 17.75
N GLU A 415 -22.91 -24.46 16.69
CA GLU A 415 -21.49 -24.20 16.57
C GLU A 415 -21.15 -22.75 16.98
N LYS A 416 -19.88 -22.50 17.25
CA LYS A 416 -19.36 -21.15 17.40
C LYS A 416 -19.28 -20.47 16.02
N ARG A 417 -19.34 -19.14 16.02
CA ARG A 417 -19.09 -18.35 14.83
C ARG A 417 -17.66 -18.64 14.31
N THR A 418 -17.56 -18.94 13.03
CA THR A 418 -16.29 -19.03 12.31
C THR A 418 -16.10 -17.75 11.51
N GLU A 419 -14.92 -17.18 11.60
CA GLU A 419 -14.55 -15.92 10.94
C GLU A 419 -13.43 -16.16 9.92
N VAL A 420 -13.49 -15.46 8.80
CA VAL A 420 -12.49 -15.50 7.73
C VAL A 420 -11.93 -14.11 7.55
N HIS A 421 -10.66 -13.93 7.87
CA HIS A 421 -9.93 -12.68 7.86
C HIS A 421 -8.84 -12.68 6.80
N LEU A 422 -8.31 -11.51 6.45
CA LEU A 422 -7.04 -11.40 5.76
C LEU A 422 -5.93 -12.07 6.60
N ASN A 423 -4.93 -12.66 5.94
CA ASN A 423 -3.89 -13.43 6.62
C ASN A 423 -3.18 -12.68 7.75
N GLN A 424 -3.00 -11.38 7.60
CA GLN A 424 -2.40 -10.51 8.63
C GLN A 424 -3.21 -10.45 9.94
N PHE A 425 -4.52 -10.76 9.88
CA PHE A 425 -5.44 -10.72 11.03
C PHE A 425 -5.84 -12.11 11.53
N ASN A 426 -5.43 -13.18 10.88
CA ASN A 426 -5.79 -14.56 11.23
C ASN A 426 -5.26 -15.03 12.60
N SER A 427 -4.38 -14.27 13.24
CA SER A 427 -3.88 -14.58 14.60
C SER A 427 -4.84 -14.22 15.72
N ALA A 428 -5.89 -13.45 15.43
CA ALA A 428 -6.90 -13.03 16.37
C ALA A 428 -8.25 -12.98 15.66
N THR A 429 -9.31 -13.37 16.36
CA THR A 429 -10.68 -13.26 15.88
C THR A 429 -11.40 -12.14 16.61
N ALA A 430 -12.46 -11.61 16.01
CA ALA A 430 -13.24 -10.56 16.64
C ALA A 430 -13.87 -11.05 17.95
N ASN A 431 -13.98 -10.13 18.92
CA ASN A 431 -14.66 -10.35 20.22
C ASN A 431 -14.20 -11.58 21.01
N GLY A 432 -12.88 -11.91 20.92
CA GLY A 432 -12.28 -13.00 21.68
C GLY A 432 -12.65 -14.40 21.17
N GLN A 433 -13.19 -14.50 19.98
CA GLN A 433 -13.24 -15.76 19.25
C GLN A 433 -11.79 -16.05 18.81
N LEU A 434 -11.07 -16.86 19.59
CA LEU A 434 -9.71 -17.22 19.23
C LEU A 434 -9.72 -18.15 18.02
N ALA A 435 -8.87 -17.85 17.03
CA ALA A 435 -8.57 -18.82 16.01
C ALA A 435 -8.05 -20.11 16.66
N ASP A 436 -8.52 -21.25 16.20
CA ASP A 436 -7.96 -22.52 16.65
C ASP A 436 -6.47 -22.54 16.29
N SER A 437 -5.60 -22.75 17.27
CA SER A 437 -4.16 -22.80 17.06
C SER A 437 -3.74 -23.84 16.01
N ASN A 438 -4.50 -24.94 15.90
CA ASN A 438 -4.28 -25.97 14.88
C ASN A 438 -4.57 -25.42 13.47
N VAL A 439 -5.55 -24.54 13.34
CA VAL A 439 -5.88 -23.88 12.05
C VAL A 439 -4.77 -22.95 11.62
N LEU A 440 -4.20 -22.17 12.54
CA LEU A 440 -3.06 -21.30 12.25
C LEU A 440 -1.82 -22.09 11.75
N GLU A 441 -1.57 -23.26 12.33
CA GLU A 441 -0.49 -24.13 11.88
C GLU A 441 -0.77 -24.70 10.47
N VAL A 442 -2.02 -25.05 10.16
CA VAL A 442 -2.41 -25.47 8.81
C VAL A 442 -2.23 -24.33 7.80
N ILE A 443 -2.66 -23.10 8.12
CA ILE A 443 -2.47 -21.93 7.26
C ILE A 443 -0.97 -21.71 6.96
N LYS A 444 -0.13 -21.75 7.98
CA LYS A 444 1.32 -21.60 7.82
C LYS A 444 1.93 -22.75 7.00
N ALA A 445 1.46 -23.98 7.24
CA ALA A 445 2.01 -25.16 6.58
C ALA A 445 1.67 -25.24 5.09
N VAL A 446 0.50 -24.74 4.68
CA VAL A 446 0.03 -24.82 3.28
C VAL A 446 0.11 -23.49 2.54
N ASN A 447 0.50 -22.41 3.23
CA ASN A 447 0.64 -21.07 2.67
C ASN A 447 -0.62 -20.59 1.89
N ASN A 448 -1.80 -20.93 2.39
CA ASN A 448 -3.09 -20.63 1.78
C ASN A 448 -3.67 -19.31 2.34
N THR A 449 -4.49 -18.67 1.53
CA THR A 449 -5.34 -17.55 1.95
C THR A 449 -6.80 -17.83 1.60
N TRP A 450 -7.72 -17.26 2.38
CA TRP A 450 -9.16 -17.29 2.14
C TRP A 450 -9.74 -15.89 1.98
N ALA A 451 -8.88 -14.88 1.99
CA ALA A 451 -9.28 -13.50 1.80
C ALA A 451 -8.19 -12.72 1.08
N LEU A 452 -8.61 -11.84 0.20
CA LEU A 452 -7.75 -10.90 -0.52
C LEU A 452 -8.26 -9.49 -0.30
N CYS A 453 -7.33 -8.54 -0.16
CA CYS A 453 -7.61 -7.11 -0.25
C CYS A 453 -6.82 -6.55 -1.43
N VAL A 454 -7.52 -5.93 -2.36
CA VAL A 454 -6.94 -5.40 -3.59
C VAL A 454 -7.25 -3.91 -3.68
N PRO A 455 -6.26 -3.05 -3.95
CA PRO A 455 -6.55 -1.64 -4.22
C PRO A 455 -7.46 -1.48 -5.42
N ASP A 456 -8.35 -0.46 -5.36
CA ASP A 456 -9.32 -0.16 -6.41
C ASP A 456 -10.37 -1.28 -6.64
N LYS A 457 -11.16 -1.13 -7.69
CA LYS A 457 -12.18 -2.09 -8.08
C LYS A 457 -11.55 -3.27 -8.80
N PHE A 458 -11.77 -4.44 -8.25
CA PHE A 458 -11.20 -5.69 -8.73
C PHE A 458 -12.22 -6.48 -9.57
N ALA A 459 -11.86 -6.80 -10.80
CA ALA A 459 -12.63 -7.72 -11.63
C ALA A 459 -12.43 -9.16 -11.12
N TYR A 460 -13.29 -9.60 -10.22
CA TYR A 460 -13.14 -10.90 -9.56
C TYR A 460 -13.42 -12.08 -10.51
N PRO A 461 -12.80 -13.24 -10.29
CA PRO A 461 -13.01 -14.42 -11.10
C PRO A 461 -14.47 -14.89 -11.07
N LYS A 462 -14.92 -15.48 -12.18
CA LYS A 462 -16.22 -16.15 -12.24
C LYS A 462 -16.20 -17.44 -11.42
N GLU A 463 -17.36 -17.85 -10.99
CA GLU A 463 -17.61 -19.10 -10.29
C GLU A 463 -16.82 -20.27 -10.87
N ARG A 464 -16.08 -20.98 -10.01
CA ARG A 464 -15.19 -22.10 -10.34
C ARG A 464 -14.04 -21.75 -11.28
N THR A 465 -13.65 -20.51 -11.33
CA THR A 465 -12.47 -20.07 -12.06
C THR A 465 -11.35 -19.76 -11.08
N VAL A 466 -10.37 -20.63 -10.99
CA VAL A 466 -9.21 -20.40 -10.12
C VAL A 466 -8.55 -19.06 -10.47
N ILE A 467 -8.24 -18.25 -9.46
CA ILE A 467 -7.68 -16.90 -9.65
C ILE A 467 -6.44 -16.86 -10.54
N THR A 468 -5.61 -17.92 -10.51
CA THR A 468 -4.43 -18.04 -11.38
C THR A 468 -4.76 -18.20 -12.86
N GLU A 469 -5.97 -18.66 -13.18
CA GLU A 469 -6.46 -18.75 -14.56
C GLU A 469 -7.01 -17.41 -15.07
N ALA A 470 -7.50 -16.59 -14.17
CA ALA A 470 -7.98 -15.24 -14.48
C ALA A 470 -6.81 -14.23 -14.50
N TYR A 471 -5.85 -14.41 -13.61
CA TYR A 471 -4.72 -13.51 -13.37
C TYR A 471 -3.41 -14.30 -13.35
N GLY A 472 -2.72 -14.39 -14.50
CA GLY A 472 -1.50 -15.19 -14.65
C GLY A 472 -0.32 -14.73 -13.78
N LYS A 473 -0.29 -13.45 -13.37
CA LYS A 473 0.74 -12.90 -12.48
C LYS A 473 0.47 -13.16 -10.99
N PHE A 474 -0.73 -13.64 -10.64
CA PHE A 474 -1.13 -13.81 -9.23
C PHE A 474 -0.23 -14.81 -8.48
N ALA A 475 0.12 -15.94 -9.10
CA ALA A 475 0.93 -16.97 -8.45
C ALA A 475 2.33 -16.46 -8.06
N ASP A 476 2.96 -15.68 -8.93
CA ASP A 476 4.27 -15.09 -8.66
C ASP A 476 4.19 -14.05 -7.54
N TRP A 477 3.15 -13.19 -7.56
CA TRP A 477 2.89 -12.24 -6.48
C TRP A 477 2.60 -12.95 -5.15
N ALA A 478 1.79 -13.99 -5.15
CA ALA A 478 1.47 -14.74 -3.93
C ALA A 478 2.71 -15.42 -3.33
N HIS A 479 3.67 -15.80 -4.18
CA HIS A 479 4.96 -16.34 -3.74
C HIS A 479 5.89 -15.27 -3.21
N ASP A 480 5.93 -14.09 -3.87
CA ASP A 480 6.74 -12.93 -3.49
C ASP A 480 5.95 -11.64 -3.74
N GLN A 481 5.36 -11.09 -2.68
CA GLN A 481 4.51 -9.89 -2.74
C GLN A 481 5.25 -8.62 -3.18
N SER A 482 6.56 -8.66 -3.31
CA SER A 482 7.35 -7.56 -3.88
C SER A 482 7.38 -7.57 -5.41
N THR A 483 6.88 -8.62 -6.06
CA THR A 483 6.84 -8.78 -7.51
C THR A 483 5.41 -8.75 -8.02
N ASN A 484 5.21 -8.30 -9.27
CA ASN A 484 3.90 -8.25 -9.90
C ASN A 484 2.81 -7.59 -9.03
N THR A 485 3.15 -6.51 -8.33
CA THR A 485 2.23 -5.78 -7.44
C THR A 485 0.98 -5.25 -8.16
N ASP A 486 1.03 -5.19 -9.50
CA ASP A 486 -0.05 -4.82 -10.41
C ASP A 486 -0.87 -6.00 -10.93
N TRP A 487 -0.72 -7.21 -10.37
CA TRP A 487 -1.32 -8.44 -10.89
C TRP A 487 -2.83 -8.34 -11.13
N TYR A 488 -3.52 -7.52 -10.35
CA TYR A 488 -4.97 -7.36 -10.35
C TYR A 488 -5.48 -6.31 -11.37
N VAL A 489 -4.60 -5.47 -11.92
CA VAL A 489 -4.99 -4.34 -12.78
C VAL A 489 -5.56 -4.80 -14.12
N THR A 490 -4.99 -5.88 -14.67
CA THR A 490 -5.44 -6.43 -15.94
C THR A 490 -5.54 -7.95 -15.86
N SER A 491 -6.73 -8.48 -16.06
CA SER A 491 -6.92 -9.92 -16.14
C SER A 491 -6.20 -10.50 -17.36
N SER A 492 -5.58 -11.67 -17.20
CA SER A 492 -4.97 -12.41 -18.30
C SER A 492 -6.03 -12.99 -19.25
N ASN A 493 -7.27 -13.12 -18.77
CA ASN A 493 -8.41 -13.64 -19.54
C ASN A 493 -9.70 -12.95 -19.09
N SER A 494 -10.14 -11.95 -19.89
CA SER A 494 -11.34 -11.16 -19.63
C SER A 494 -12.63 -11.98 -19.59
N ASP A 495 -12.68 -13.13 -20.26
CA ASP A 495 -13.86 -14.00 -20.26
C ASP A 495 -14.03 -14.76 -18.93
N LYS A 496 -12.99 -14.79 -18.11
CA LYS A 496 -12.96 -15.49 -16.81
C LYS A 496 -13.24 -14.58 -15.60
N VAL A 497 -13.49 -13.32 -15.82
CA VAL A 497 -13.76 -12.35 -14.74
C VAL A 497 -15.13 -11.69 -14.90
N ILE A 498 -15.63 -11.16 -13.81
CA ILE A 498 -16.79 -10.26 -13.78
C ILE A 498 -16.25 -8.83 -13.74
N ASN A 499 -16.53 -8.07 -14.77
CA ASN A 499 -16.21 -6.65 -14.87
C ASN A 499 -17.30 -5.78 -14.23
N TYR A 500 -16.95 -4.58 -13.80
CA TYR A 500 -17.86 -3.57 -13.24
C TYR A 500 -18.56 -2.78 -14.31
#